data_c10cd040970acd7de4735259ed376dbe
#
_entry.id   c10cd040970acd7de4735259ed376dbe
#
_cell.length_a   1.000
_cell.length_b   1.000
_cell.length_c   1.000
_cell.angle_alpha   90.00
_cell.angle_beta   90.00
_cell.angle_gamma   90.00
#
_symmetry.space_group_name_H-M   'P 1'
#
loop_
_entity.id
_entity.type
_entity.pdbx_description
1 polymer ?
#
loop_
_entity_poly.entity_id
_entity_poly.type
_entity_poly.pdbx_seq_one_letter_code
_entity_poly.pdbx_strand_id
1 'polypeptide(L)'
;TYSLVHDDLPAMDNDEYRRGKKTTHAVYGEAMGILAGDALLNLAYETAAKAFDMEVADARVARAFTVLAKKAGVYGMVGGQVVDVESEKSDDCPITREKLDFIYRLKTGALIESSMMIGAILAGASSDEVSRVEQIAAKLGLAFQIQDDVLDVTSTLEVLGKPVGSDEKNNKATYVTFEGLDKAVSDVERISKEAEEQLDDLGYDDAFLKELFEYLIHREK
;
A
#
# COMPACT_ATOMS: atom_id res chain seq x y z
N THR A 1 6.18 -6.75 0.82
CA THR A 1 6.08 -8.20 1.15
C THR A 1 6.11 -8.44 2.65
N TYR A 2 7.10 -7.87 3.40
CA TYR A 2 7.19 -8.08 4.85
C TYR A 2 5.89 -7.69 5.59
N SER A 3 5.30 -6.56 5.23
CA SER A 3 4.06 -6.06 5.82
C SER A 3 2.90 -7.05 5.68
N LEU A 4 2.78 -7.69 4.52
CA LEU A 4 1.74 -8.71 4.29
C LEU A 4 1.99 -10.00 5.10
N VAL A 5 3.25 -10.38 5.31
CA VAL A 5 3.59 -11.55 6.15
C VAL A 5 3.24 -11.30 7.61
N HIS A 6 3.47 -10.07 8.09
CA HIS A 6 3.08 -9.67 9.45
C HIS A 6 1.56 -9.46 9.60
N ASP A 7 0.92 -8.91 8.57
CA ASP A 7 -0.53 -8.67 8.53
C ASP A 7 -1.32 -9.99 8.64
N ASP A 8 -0.84 -11.05 7.99
CA ASP A 8 -1.44 -12.37 8.05
C ASP A 8 -1.36 -13.06 9.43
N LEU A 9 -0.53 -12.59 10.37
CA LEU A 9 -0.31 -13.24 11.67
C LEU A 9 -1.59 -13.33 12.50
N PRO A 10 -1.72 -14.35 13.41
CA PRO A 10 -2.86 -14.48 14.30
C PRO A 10 -3.11 -13.28 15.21
N ALA A 11 -2.08 -12.49 15.50
CA ALA A 11 -2.20 -11.25 16.28
C ALA A 11 -2.74 -10.06 15.47
N MET A 12 -2.77 -10.15 14.15
CA MET A 12 -3.25 -9.16 13.18
C MET A 12 -4.57 -9.64 12.55
N ASP A 13 -4.61 -9.90 11.25
CA ASP A 13 -5.81 -10.30 10.50
C ASP A 13 -6.12 -11.81 10.64
N ASN A 14 -5.15 -12.62 11.07
CA ASN A 14 -5.27 -14.08 11.21
C ASN A 14 -5.67 -14.79 9.92
N ASP A 15 -5.11 -14.37 8.80
CA ASP A 15 -5.41 -14.91 7.48
C ASP A 15 -4.66 -16.23 7.23
N GLU A 16 -5.39 -17.32 6.96
CA GLU A 16 -4.78 -18.60 6.58
C GLU A 16 -4.38 -18.66 5.09
N TYR A 17 -4.97 -17.82 4.25
CA TYR A 17 -4.73 -17.79 2.81
C TYR A 17 -4.52 -16.37 2.29
N ARG A 18 -3.54 -16.22 1.40
CA ARG A 18 -3.30 -14.99 0.63
C ARG A 18 -2.98 -15.33 -0.82
N ARG A 19 -3.72 -14.75 -1.76
CA ARG A 19 -3.55 -15.00 -3.20
C ARG A 19 -3.62 -16.49 -3.56
N GLY A 20 -4.56 -17.21 -2.95
CA GLY A 20 -4.80 -18.63 -3.17
C GLY A 20 -3.76 -19.59 -2.58
N LYS A 21 -2.80 -19.10 -1.79
CA LYS A 21 -1.79 -19.91 -1.11
C LYS A 21 -1.92 -19.75 0.41
N LYS A 22 -1.55 -20.79 1.15
CA LYS A 22 -1.45 -20.69 2.61
C LYS A 22 -0.40 -19.65 3.00
N THR A 23 -0.72 -18.88 4.04
CA THR A 23 0.17 -17.86 4.61
C THR A 23 1.35 -18.48 5.35
N THR A 24 2.38 -17.70 5.62
CA THR A 24 3.62 -18.18 6.24
C THR A 24 3.34 -18.80 7.62
N HIS A 25 2.53 -18.12 8.46
CA HIS A 25 2.20 -18.66 9.79
C HIS A 25 1.36 -19.93 9.71
N ALA A 26 0.44 -20.04 8.75
CA ALA A 26 -0.41 -21.22 8.58
C ALA A 26 0.37 -22.47 8.14
N VAL A 27 1.52 -22.30 7.46
CA VAL A 27 2.37 -23.42 7.02
C VAL A 27 3.47 -23.74 8.03
N TYR A 28 4.14 -22.72 8.57
CA TYR A 28 5.37 -22.87 9.35
C TYR A 28 5.25 -22.48 10.81
N GLY A 29 4.07 -22.02 11.24
CA GLY A 29 3.79 -21.55 12.59
C GLY A 29 4.07 -20.06 12.78
N GLU A 30 3.48 -19.49 13.83
CA GLU A 30 3.48 -18.05 14.13
C GLU A 30 4.89 -17.47 14.30
N ALA A 31 5.77 -18.17 15.06
CA ALA A 31 7.15 -17.72 15.25
C ALA A 31 7.92 -17.55 13.93
N MET A 32 7.71 -18.48 13.00
CA MET A 32 8.35 -18.38 11.67
C MET A 32 7.73 -17.28 10.82
N GLY A 33 6.45 -16.99 10.98
CA GLY A 33 5.80 -15.84 10.35
C GLY A 33 6.41 -14.51 10.83
N ILE A 34 6.58 -14.35 12.14
CA ILE A 34 7.23 -13.16 12.73
C ILE A 34 8.66 -13.00 12.18
N LEU A 35 9.49 -14.04 12.30
CA LEU A 35 10.88 -13.99 11.86
C LEU A 35 11.03 -13.77 10.35
N ALA A 36 10.11 -14.32 9.54
CA ALA A 36 10.12 -14.11 8.09
C ALA A 36 9.82 -12.65 7.73
N GLY A 37 8.86 -12.03 8.41
CA GLY A 37 8.57 -10.61 8.22
C GLY A 37 9.74 -9.72 8.62
N ASP A 38 10.36 -9.97 9.79
CA ASP A 38 11.54 -9.26 10.28
C ASP A 38 12.72 -9.39 9.30
N ALA A 39 12.98 -10.62 8.85
CA ALA A 39 14.06 -10.89 7.90
C ALA A 39 13.82 -10.17 6.56
N LEU A 40 12.61 -10.16 6.05
CA LEU A 40 12.26 -9.47 4.81
C LEU A 40 12.39 -7.95 4.93
N LEU A 41 12.02 -7.37 6.09
CA LEU A 41 12.21 -5.95 6.34
C LEU A 41 13.69 -5.59 6.38
N ASN A 42 14.51 -6.38 7.12
CA ASN A 42 15.94 -6.18 7.18
C ASN A 42 16.59 -6.34 5.79
N LEU A 43 16.19 -7.37 5.02
CA LEU A 43 16.66 -7.61 3.66
C LEU A 43 16.36 -6.43 2.72
N ALA A 44 15.25 -5.72 2.92
CA ALA A 44 14.95 -4.50 2.17
C ALA A 44 16.02 -3.42 2.41
N TYR A 45 16.42 -3.20 3.67
CA TYR A 45 17.50 -2.27 4.00
C TYR A 45 18.88 -2.74 3.52
N GLU A 46 19.19 -4.03 3.65
CA GLU A 46 20.43 -4.60 3.11
C GLU A 46 20.50 -4.40 1.59
N THR A 47 19.37 -4.58 0.90
CA THR A 47 19.30 -4.40 -0.56
C THR A 47 19.46 -2.93 -0.93
N ALA A 48 18.78 -2.02 -0.21
CA ALA A 48 18.90 -0.59 -0.43
C ALA A 48 20.33 -0.08 -0.15
N ALA A 49 21.01 -0.64 0.85
CA ALA A 49 22.39 -0.26 1.18
C ALA A 49 23.39 -0.58 0.04
N LYS A 50 23.12 -1.59 -0.80
CA LYS A 50 23.94 -1.88 -1.98
C LYS A 50 24.01 -0.75 -2.99
N ALA A 51 23.05 0.19 -2.94
CA ALA A 51 23.07 1.36 -3.82
C ALA A 51 24.26 2.30 -3.54
N PHE A 52 24.87 2.25 -2.35
CA PHE A 52 26.11 2.98 -2.06
C PHE A 52 27.35 2.43 -2.80
N ASP A 53 27.28 1.19 -3.25
CA ASP A 53 28.36 0.56 -4.05
C ASP A 53 28.16 0.82 -5.57
N MET A 54 27.09 1.51 -5.97
CA MET A 54 26.76 1.80 -7.36
C MET A 54 27.28 3.20 -7.76
N GLU A 55 27.42 3.43 -9.07
CA GLU A 55 27.80 4.73 -9.63
C GLU A 55 26.65 5.76 -9.56
N VAL A 56 26.07 5.94 -8.39
CA VAL A 56 25.00 6.93 -8.10
C VAL A 56 25.54 7.87 -7.02
N ALA A 57 25.24 9.17 -7.14
CA ALA A 57 25.69 10.15 -6.15
C ALA A 57 25.18 9.79 -4.74
N ASP A 58 26.08 9.67 -3.76
CA ASP A 58 25.80 9.30 -2.36
C ASP A 58 24.64 10.09 -1.74
N ALA A 59 24.53 11.38 -2.07
CA ALA A 59 23.44 12.23 -1.59
C ALA A 59 22.06 11.75 -2.08
N ARG A 60 21.96 11.21 -3.30
CA ARG A 60 20.71 10.62 -3.80
C ARG A 60 20.39 9.31 -3.11
N VAL A 61 21.39 8.46 -2.93
CA VAL A 61 21.23 7.18 -2.21
C VAL A 61 20.80 7.45 -0.76
N ALA A 62 21.44 8.37 -0.05
CA ALA A 62 21.08 8.72 1.31
C ALA A 62 19.64 9.28 1.41
N ARG A 63 19.24 10.11 0.46
CA ARG A 63 17.86 10.64 0.39
C ARG A 63 16.85 9.53 0.11
N ALA A 64 17.11 8.64 -0.83
CA ALA A 64 16.26 7.49 -1.15
C ALA A 64 16.13 6.55 0.05
N PHE A 65 17.23 6.25 0.73
CA PHE A 65 17.25 5.44 1.94
C PHE A 65 16.42 6.07 3.08
N THR A 66 16.51 7.40 3.24
CA THR A 66 15.68 8.14 4.22
C THR A 66 14.19 8.03 3.92
N VAL A 67 13.79 8.11 2.64
CA VAL A 67 12.39 7.91 2.22
C VAL A 67 11.93 6.50 2.56
N LEU A 68 12.71 5.46 2.19
CA LEU A 68 12.41 4.07 2.53
C LEU A 68 12.16 3.90 4.03
N ALA A 69 13.09 4.41 4.86
CA ALA A 69 13.02 4.27 6.31
C ALA A 69 11.78 4.96 6.92
N LYS A 70 11.47 6.18 6.47
CA LYS A 70 10.32 6.93 6.98
C LYS A 70 8.99 6.31 6.56
N LYS A 71 8.85 5.96 5.27
CA LYS A 71 7.60 5.45 4.72
C LYS A 71 7.28 4.02 5.16
N ALA A 72 8.30 3.21 5.49
CA ALA A 72 8.12 1.88 6.09
C ALA A 72 7.86 1.93 7.60
N GLY A 73 8.25 3.00 8.29
CA GLY A 73 8.25 3.12 9.74
C GLY A 73 6.99 3.72 10.35
N VAL A 74 7.13 4.28 11.55
CA VAL A 74 6.03 4.84 12.37
C VAL A 74 5.34 6.05 11.75
N TYR A 75 6.01 6.77 10.86
CA TYR A 75 5.43 7.88 10.09
C TYR A 75 4.91 7.45 8.71
N GLY A 76 4.77 6.16 8.48
CA GLY A 76 4.28 5.54 7.26
C GLY A 76 3.50 4.27 7.58
N MET A 77 3.85 3.16 6.92
CA MET A 77 3.09 1.92 6.92
C MET A 77 2.80 1.39 8.33
N VAL A 78 3.81 1.36 9.22
CA VAL A 78 3.62 0.87 10.61
C VAL A 78 2.63 1.76 11.37
N GLY A 79 2.70 3.09 11.20
CA GLY A 79 1.74 4.00 11.83
C GLY A 79 0.30 3.79 11.35
N GLY A 80 0.12 3.53 10.05
CA GLY A 80 -1.20 3.17 9.50
C GLY A 80 -1.72 1.85 10.05
N GLN A 81 -0.87 0.84 10.14
CA GLN A 81 -1.21 -0.48 10.70
C GLN A 81 -1.61 -0.41 12.18
N VAL A 82 -0.92 0.43 12.99
CA VAL A 82 -1.28 0.61 14.40
C VAL A 82 -2.71 1.12 14.54
N VAL A 83 -3.07 2.17 13.79
CA VAL A 83 -4.42 2.75 13.84
C VAL A 83 -5.48 1.77 13.33
N ASP A 84 -5.14 0.97 12.30
CA ASP A 84 -6.01 -0.07 11.76
C ASP A 84 -6.33 -1.12 12.84
N VAL A 85 -5.30 -1.72 13.43
CA VAL A 85 -5.44 -2.74 14.50
C VAL A 85 -6.15 -2.21 15.74
N GLU A 86 -5.87 -0.98 16.19
CA GLU A 86 -6.57 -0.34 17.29
C GLU A 86 -8.06 -0.17 16.99
N SER A 87 -8.39 0.23 15.77
CA SER A 87 -9.77 0.46 15.36
C SER A 87 -10.59 -0.84 15.24
N GLU A 88 -9.95 -1.94 14.88
CA GLU A 88 -10.61 -3.25 14.78
C GLU A 88 -10.84 -3.91 16.16
N LYS A 89 -9.96 -3.66 17.12
CA LYS A 89 -9.94 -4.36 18.41
C LYS A 89 -10.59 -3.60 19.56
N SER A 90 -11.03 -2.37 19.34
CA SER A 90 -11.57 -1.50 20.40
C SER A 90 -12.92 -0.92 20.02
N ASP A 91 -13.98 -1.33 20.72
CA ASP A 91 -15.31 -0.71 20.61
C ASP A 91 -15.30 0.77 21.01
N ASP A 92 -14.31 1.20 21.79
CA ASP A 92 -14.14 2.59 22.22
C ASP A 92 -13.46 3.48 21.16
N CYS A 93 -12.99 2.89 20.04
CA CYS A 93 -12.24 3.59 19.02
C CYS A 93 -12.82 3.37 17.61
N PRO A 94 -14.09 3.76 17.35
CA PRO A 94 -14.74 3.51 16.06
C PRO A 94 -13.97 4.17 14.92
N ILE A 95 -13.99 3.53 13.75
CA ILE A 95 -13.42 4.11 12.53
C ILE A 95 -14.31 5.28 12.11
N THR A 96 -13.71 6.48 12.03
CA THR A 96 -14.29 7.64 11.36
C THR A 96 -13.74 7.74 9.94
N ARG A 97 -14.34 8.56 9.10
CA ARG A 97 -13.85 8.80 7.75
C ARG A 97 -12.39 9.31 7.76
N GLU A 98 -12.05 10.21 8.66
CA GLU A 98 -10.69 10.75 8.79
C GLU A 98 -9.68 9.66 9.21
N LYS A 99 -10.08 8.73 10.09
CA LYS A 99 -9.23 7.59 10.44
C LYS A 99 -9.04 6.64 9.27
N LEU A 100 -10.11 6.36 8.50
CA LEU A 100 -10.03 5.53 7.32
C LEU A 100 -9.08 6.13 6.29
N ASP A 101 -9.19 7.42 6.01
CA ASP A 101 -8.27 8.13 5.11
C ASP A 101 -6.83 8.08 5.61
N PHE A 102 -6.61 8.17 6.93
CA PHE A 102 -5.29 8.01 7.53
C PHE A 102 -4.72 6.60 7.34
N ILE A 103 -5.54 5.57 7.57
CA ILE A 103 -5.15 4.16 7.39
C ILE A 103 -4.77 3.91 5.93
N TYR A 104 -5.62 4.29 4.97
CA TYR A 104 -5.37 4.09 3.54
C TYR A 104 -4.10 4.78 3.06
N ARG A 105 -3.92 6.04 3.49
CA ARG A 105 -2.74 6.81 3.15
C ARG A 105 -1.46 6.18 3.68
N LEU A 106 -1.45 5.66 4.92
CA LEU A 106 -0.23 5.19 5.56
C LEU A 106 -0.03 3.68 5.42
N LYS A 107 -1.04 2.86 5.75
CA LYS A 107 -0.91 1.39 5.71
C LYS A 107 -0.52 0.91 4.30
N THR A 108 -1.16 1.44 3.27
CA THR A 108 -0.96 1.05 1.87
C THR A 108 -0.21 2.12 1.07
N GLY A 109 -0.70 3.36 1.10
CA GLY A 109 -0.19 4.45 0.27
C GLY A 109 1.29 4.76 0.51
N ALA A 110 1.76 4.74 1.77
CA ALA A 110 3.13 5.10 2.09
C ALA A 110 4.20 4.25 1.38
N LEU A 111 3.96 2.95 1.16
CA LEU A 111 4.91 2.09 0.45
C LEU A 111 4.86 2.32 -1.08
N ILE A 112 3.72 2.68 -1.63
CA ILE A 112 3.57 3.08 -3.03
C ILE A 112 4.31 4.41 -3.26
N GLU A 113 4.06 5.39 -2.40
CA GLU A 113 4.78 6.68 -2.39
C GLU A 113 6.29 6.47 -2.30
N SER A 114 6.74 5.61 -1.36
CA SER A 114 8.16 5.27 -1.20
C SER A 114 8.79 4.76 -2.48
N SER A 115 8.12 3.83 -3.15
CA SER A 115 8.64 3.20 -4.37
C SER A 115 8.82 4.21 -5.50
N MET A 116 7.82 5.05 -5.75
CA MET A 116 7.87 6.06 -6.80
C MET A 116 8.88 7.18 -6.48
N MET A 117 8.87 7.69 -5.23
CA MET A 117 9.82 8.71 -4.78
C MET A 117 11.28 8.25 -4.87
N ILE A 118 11.58 7.02 -4.46
CA ILE A 118 12.93 6.45 -4.52
C ILE A 118 13.40 6.39 -5.98
N GLY A 119 12.55 5.90 -6.89
CA GLY A 119 12.86 5.87 -8.32
C GLY A 119 13.21 7.26 -8.87
N ALA A 120 12.38 8.27 -8.59
CA ALA A 120 12.60 9.64 -9.01
C ALA A 120 13.90 10.24 -8.41
N ILE A 121 14.15 10.01 -7.12
CA ILE A 121 15.37 10.50 -6.44
C ILE A 121 16.63 9.90 -7.06
N LEU A 122 16.66 8.59 -7.28
CA LEU A 122 17.81 7.91 -7.86
C LEU A 122 18.05 8.33 -9.30
N ALA A 123 16.98 8.57 -10.07
CA ALA A 123 17.06 9.13 -11.43
C ALA A 123 17.56 10.59 -11.46
N GLY A 124 17.57 11.29 -10.33
CA GLY A 124 18.08 12.66 -10.19
C GLY A 124 17.04 13.75 -10.31
N ALA A 125 15.77 13.41 -10.09
CA ALA A 125 14.69 14.39 -10.02
C ALA A 125 14.94 15.47 -8.96
N SER A 126 14.52 16.69 -9.26
CA SER A 126 14.52 17.81 -8.30
C SER A 126 13.61 17.55 -7.10
N SER A 127 13.70 18.36 -6.07
CA SER A 127 12.84 18.23 -4.90
C SER A 127 11.37 18.51 -5.22
N ASP A 128 11.11 19.41 -6.15
CA ASP A 128 9.75 19.73 -6.62
C ASP A 128 9.14 18.55 -7.40
N GLU A 129 9.89 17.97 -8.33
CA GLU A 129 9.46 16.78 -9.07
C GLU A 129 9.20 15.59 -8.13
N VAL A 130 10.06 15.34 -7.15
CA VAL A 130 9.85 14.27 -6.15
C VAL A 130 8.59 14.54 -5.33
N SER A 131 8.29 15.79 -4.97
CA SER A 131 7.05 16.13 -4.26
C SER A 131 5.80 15.92 -5.12
N ARG A 132 5.89 16.23 -6.43
CA ARG A 132 4.80 15.94 -7.39
C ARG A 132 4.61 14.43 -7.56
N VAL A 133 5.68 13.66 -7.68
CA VAL A 133 5.64 12.19 -7.72
C VAL A 133 5.01 11.61 -6.44
N GLU A 134 5.31 12.16 -5.26
CA GLU A 134 4.67 11.77 -4.01
C GLU A 134 3.15 11.99 -4.05
N GLN A 135 2.69 13.13 -4.58
CA GLN A 135 1.25 13.42 -4.71
C GLN A 135 0.53 12.49 -5.69
N ILE A 136 1.17 12.17 -6.82
CA ILE A 136 0.67 11.20 -7.79
C ILE A 136 0.54 9.82 -7.15
N ALA A 137 1.60 9.37 -6.46
CA ALA A 137 1.63 8.09 -5.76
C ALA A 137 0.59 7.99 -4.64
N ALA A 138 0.33 9.08 -3.92
CA ALA A 138 -0.72 9.15 -2.90
C ALA A 138 -2.12 8.95 -3.50
N LYS A 139 -2.40 9.58 -4.65
CA LYS A 139 -3.66 9.37 -5.38
C LYS A 139 -3.81 7.94 -5.87
N LEU A 140 -2.75 7.38 -6.46
CA LEU A 140 -2.74 5.98 -6.90
C LEU A 140 -2.99 5.03 -5.73
N GLY A 141 -2.34 5.25 -4.59
CA GLY A 141 -2.52 4.45 -3.38
C GLY A 141 -3.95 4.51 -2.83
N LEU A 142 -4.57 5.69 -2.87
CA LEU A 142 -5.97 5.86 -2.48
C LEU A 142 -6.92 5.16 -3.45
N ALA A 143 -6.77 5.34 -4.75
CA ALA A 143 -7.59 4.67 -5.76
C ALA A 143 -7.45 3.14 -5.67
N PHE A 144 -6.22 2.65 -5.46
CA PHE A 144 -5.94 1.24 -5.24
C PHE A 144 -6.69 0.66 -4.04
N GLN A 145 -6.75 1.39 -2.92
CA GLN A 145 -7.41 0.94 -1.71
C GLN A 145 -8.95 0.98 -1.84
N ILE A 146 -9.49 2.04 -2.46
CA ILE A 146 -10.93 2.12 -2.75
C ILE A 146 -11.33 0.99 -3.71
N GLN A 147 -10.51 0.66 -4.70
CA GLN A 147 -10.75 -0.46 -5.61
C GLN A 147 -10.74 -1.81 -4.89
N ASP A 148 -9.87 -1.98 -3.88
CA ASP A 148 -9.85 -3.20 -3.05
C ASP A 148 -11.19 -3.37 -2.31
N ASP A 149 -11.73 -2.30 -1.72
CA ASP A 149 -13.04 -2.30 -1.06
C ASP A 149 -14.19 -2.58 -2.05
N VAL A 150 -14.13 -2.01 -3.26
CA VAL A 150 -15.10 -2.30 -4.33
C VAL A 150 -15.06 -3.78 -4.71
N LEU A 151 -13.87 -4.34 -4.86
CA LEU A 151 -13.69 -5.76 -5.20
C LEU A 151 -14.16 -6.69 -4.08
N ASP A 152 -13.99 -6.34 -2.81
CA ASP A 152 -14.49 -7.15 -1.69
C ASP A 152 -16.02 -7.28 -1.70
N VAL A 153 -16.74 -6.30 -2.23
CA VAL A 153 -18.20 -6.31 -2.35
C VAL A 153 -18.70 -6.92 -3.68
N THR A 154 -17.95 -6.72 -4.78
CA THR A 154 -18.46 -7.04 -6.14
C THR A 154 -17.88 -8.31 -6.74
N SER A 155 -16.76 -8.83 -6.24
CA SER A 155 -16.05 -9.98 -6.79
C SER A 155 -16.58 -11.31 -6.25
N THR A 156 -15.94 -12.41 -6.63
CA THR A 156 -16.28 -13.77 -6.16
C THR A 156 -15.06 -14.42 -5.51
N LEU A 157 -15.31 -15.44 -4.67
CA LEU A 157 -14.24 -16.22 -4.03
C LEU A 157 -13.23 -16.78 -5.05
N GLU A 158 -13.72 -17.21 -6.23
CA GLU A 158 -12.90 -17.79 -7.28
C GLU A 158 -11.94 -16.76 -7.90
N VAL A 159 -12.37 -15.50 -7.97
CA VAL A 159 -11.59 -14.40 -8.55
C VAL A 159 -10.64 -13.83 -7.52
N LEU A 160 -11.10 -13.48 -6.31
CA LEU A 160 -10.26 -12.84 -5.27
C LEU A 160 -9.27 -13.80 -4.61
N GLY A 161 -9.53 -15.10 -4.60
CA GLY A 161 -8.71 -16.09 -3.88
C GLY A 161 -8.74 -15.93 -2.34
N LYS A 162 -9.65 -15.11 -1.81
CA LYS A 162 -10.03 -14.95 -0.40
C LYS A 162 -11.57 -14.88 -0.29
N PRO A 163 -12.17 -15.14 0.89
CA PRO A 163 -13.61 -15.00 1.08
C PRO A 163 -14.08 -13.57 0.76
N VAL A 164 -15.15 -13.46 -0.03
CA VAL A 164 -15.83 -12.19 -0.33
C VAL A 164 -16.64 -11.75 0.88
N GLY A 165 -16.76 -10.44 1.10
CA GLY A 165 -17.41 -9.86 2.28
C GLY A 165 -16.60 -10.14 3.56
N SER A 166 -15.28 -10.25 3.44
CA SER A 166 -14.37 -10.40 4.58
C SER A 166 -14.46 -9.19 5.49
N ASP A 167 -14.55 -8.00 4.92
CA ASP A 167 -14.65 -6.74 5.66
C ASP A 167 -15.98 -6.65 6.43
N GLU A 168 -17.09 -7.04 5.82
CA GLU A 168 -18.40 -7.08 6.50
C GLU A 168 -18.42 -8.09 7.66
N LYS A 169 -17.84 -9.28 7.46
CA LYS A 169 -17.73 -10.30 8.52
C LYS A 169 -16.88 -9.86 9.70
N ASN A 170 -15.88 -9.04 9.44
CA ASN A 170 -14.97 -8.51 10.44
C ASN A 170 -15.47 -7.16 11.01
N ASN A 171 -16.70 -6.71 10.67
CA ASN A 171 -17.23 -5.38 11.00
C ASN A 171 -16.29 -4.23 10.60
N LYS A 172 -15.51 -4.42 9.54
CA LYS A 172 -14.53 -3.44 9.06
C LYS A 172 -15.25 -2.33 8.32
N ALA A 173 -15.06 -1.09 8.73
CA ALA A 173 -15.56 0.06 7.99
C ALA A 173 -14.66 0.33 6.78
N THR A 174 -15.25 0.42 5.61
CA THR A 174 -14.57 0.60 4.32
C THR A 174 -15.03 1.89 3.63
N TYR A 175 -14.37 2.27 2.53
CA TYR A 175 -14.83 3.41 1.72
C TYR A 175 -16.26 3.21 1.22
N VAL A 176 -16.59 1.97 0.83
CA VAL A 176 -17.94 1.61 0.35
C VAL A 176 -18.99 1.77 1.45
N THR A 177 -18.66 1.47 2.71
CA THR A 177 -19.61 1.65 3.83
C THR A 177 -19.88 3.11 4.14
N PHE A 178 -18.93 4.02 3.92
CA PHE A 178 -19.11 5.46 4.14
C PHE A 178 -19.77 6.18 2.98
N GLU A 179 -19.39 5.87 1.76
CA GLU A 179 -19.75 6.64 0.56
C GLU A 179 -20.75 5.92 -0.36
N GLY A 180 -20.89 4.61 -0.20
CA GLY A 180 -21.66 3.75 -1.11
C GLY A 180 -20.88 3.29 -2.34
N LEU A 181 -21.31 2.18 -2.92
CA LEU A 181 -20.62 1.50 -4.02
C LEU A 181 -20.47 2.37 -5.28
N ASP A 182 -21.57 3.00 -5.72
CA ASP A 182 -21.57 3.82 -6.95
C ASP A 182 -20.58 4.99 -6.85
N LYS A 183 -20.50 5.62 -5.68
CA LYS A 183 -19.55 6.71 -5.44
C LYS A 183 -18.13 6.21 -5.35
N ALA A 184 -17.90 5.05 -4.71
CA ALA A 184 -16.57 4.43 -4.64
C ALA A 184 -16.02 4.16 -6.04
N VAL A 185 -16.80 3.55 -6.92
CA VAL A 185 -16.42 3.29 -8.32
C VAL A 185 -16.10 4.59 -9.06
N SER A 186 -16.99 5.59 -8.95
CA SER A 186 -16.77 6.90 -9.59
C SER A 186 -15.52 7.62 -9.05
N ASP A 187 -15.24 7.51 -7.75
CA ASP A 187 -14.05 8.13 -7.14
C ASP A 187 -12.75 7.42 -7.57
N VAL A 188 -12.76 6.09 -7.73
CA VAL A 188 -11.62 5.37 -8.32
C VAL A 188 -11.26 5.92 -9.69
N GLU A 189 -12.25 6.00 -10.60
CA GLU A 189 -12.03 6.52 -11.96
C GLU A 189 -11.52 7.97 -11.94
N ARG A 190 -12.13 8.83 -11.15
CA ARG A 190 -11.75 10.25 -11.04
C ARG A 190 -10.34 10.43 -10.49
N ILE A 191 -10.02 9.76 -9.37
CA ILE A 191 -8.71 9.91 -8.69
C ILE A 191 -7.60 9.37 -9.57
N SER A 192 -7.85 8.26 -10.27
CA SER A 192 -6.89 7.66 -11.20
C SER A 192 -6.60 8.57 -12.37
N LYS A 193 -7.63 9.12 -12.98
CA LYS A 193 -7.48 10.09 -14.07
C LYS A 193 -6.70 11.34 -13.63
N GLU A 194 -6.99 11.87 -12.43
CA GLU A 194 -6.23 12.98 -11.87
C GLU A 194 -4.74 12.62 -11.64
N ALA A 195 -4.43 11.37 -11.25
CA ALA A 195 -3.06 10.92 -11.10
C ALA A 195 -2.33 10.83 -12.44
N GLU A 196 -3.00 10.32 -13.50
CA GLU A 196 -2.45 10.25 -14.86
C GLU A 196 -2.21 11.64 -15.45
N GLU A 197 -3.18 12.56 -15.33
CA GLU A 197 -3.03 13.95 -15.79
C GLU A 197 -1.82 14.63 -15.11
N GLN A 198 -1.62 14.40 -13.82
CA GLN A 198 -0.47 14.94 -13.10
C GLN A 198 0.85 14.26 -13.49
N LEU A 199 0.81 12.99 -13.90
CA LEU A 199 1.97 12.28 -14.42
C LEU A 199 2.37 12.85 -15.79
N ASP A 200 1.40 13.08 -16.69
CA ASP A 200 1.60 13.74 -17.99
C ASP A 200 2.25 15.13 -17.85
N ASP A 201 1.82 15.89 -16.84
CA ASP A 201 2.34 17.22 -16.56
C ASP A 201 3.82 17.22 -16.10
N LEU A 202 4.40 16.07 -15.76
CA LEU A 202 5.84 15.94 -15.49
C LEU A 202 6.67 15.98 -16.77
N GLY A 203 6.08 15.61 -17.93
CA GLY A 203 6.70 15.72 -19.24
C GLY A 203 7.77 14.66 -19.54
N TYR A 204 7.78 13.55 -18.83
CA TYR A 204 8.65 12.41 -19.06
C TYR A 204 7.97 11.33 -19.91
N ASP A 205 8.76 10.39 -20.45
CA ASP A 205 8.21 9.17 -21.06
C ASP A 205 7.68 8.26 -19.93
N ASP A 206 6.37 8.22 -19.80
CA ASP A 206 5.63 7.60 -18.71
C ASP A 206 4.75 6.41 -19.14
N ALA A 207 4.88 5.96 -20.38
CA ALA A 207 4.03 4.91 -20.95
C ALA A 207 3.95 3.66 -20.06
N PHE A 208 5.07 3.22 -19.48
CA PHE A 208 5.09 2.09 -18.56
C PHE A 208 4.31 2.37 -17.26
N LEU A 209 4.45 3.58 -16.69
CA LEU A 209 3.75 3.94 -15.45
C LEU A 209 2.25 4.05 -15.68
N LYS A 210 1.81 4.57 -16.80
CA LYS A 210 0.38 4.62 -17.17
C LYS A 210 -0.21 3.21 -17.32
N GLU A 211 0.46 2.32 -18.05
CA GLU A 211 0.04 0.93 -18.17
C GLU A 211 -0.03 0.24 -16.80
N LEU A 212 0.92 0.53 -15.91
CA LEU A 212 0.91 0.02 -14.54
C LEU A 212 -0.24 0.58 -13.72
N PHE A 213 -0.57 1.88 -13.85
CA PHE A 213 -1.71 2.51 -13.16
C PHE A 213 -3.01 1.87 -13.62
N GLU A 214 -3.23 1.78 -14.92
CA GLU A 214 -4.38 1.09 -15.52
C GLU A 214 -4.52 -0.34 -14.99
N TYR A 215 -3.41 -1.10 -14.97
CA TYR A 215 -3.40 -2.46 -14.45
C TYR A 215 -3.78 -2.53 -12.96
N LEU A 216 -3.27 -1.62 -12.13
CA LEU A 216 -3.54 -1.63 -10.68
C LEU A 216 -4.99 -1.27 -10.35
N ILE A 217 -5.60 -0.42 -11.16
CA ILE A 217 -6.95 0.09 -10.95
C ILE A 217 -8.01 -0.84 -11.53
N HIS A 218 -7.77 -1.39 -12.72
CA HIS A 218 -8.71 -2.29 -13.40
C HIS A 218 -8.45 -3.76 -13.11
N ARG A 219 -7.64 -4.07 -12.08
CA ARG A 219 -7.42 -5.46 -11.64
C ARG A 219 -8.73 -6.10 -11.19
N GLU A 220 -8.85 -7.39 -11.44
CA GLU A 220 -9.96 -8.22 -10.96
C GLU A 220 -9.59 -9.01 -9.70
N LYS A 221 -8.30 -8.97 -9.28
CA LYS A 221 -7.73 -9.75 -8.16
C LYS A 221 -6.75 -8.87 -7.36
#